data_6b4b92d9581581aff26a14c09093c71d
#
_entry.id   6b4b92d9581581aff26a14c09093c71d
#
_cell.length_a   1.000
_cell.length_b   1.000
_cell.length_c   1.000
_cell.angle_alpha   90.00
_cell.angle_beta   90.00
_cell.angle_gamma   90.00
#
_symmetry.space_group_name_H-M   'P 1'
#
loop_
_entity.id
_entity.type
_entity.pdbx_description
1 polymer ?
#
loop_
_entity_poly.entity_id
_entity_poly.type
_entity_poly.pdbx_seq_one_letter_code
_entity_poly.pdbx_strand_id
1 'polypeptide(L)'
;MDFVGTYPDKVAAALAMCGGCSLRDVQPLGEVPLWIIHGTADRAVNVKESKKVVSALEAEHNDSRLRYDWWQGANHGAPARVFYLKKTYQWLFSHSLLDEDRPLNRSITIEQSELRNAYTDMMKNAPKPEVIDGEEEDF
;
A
#
# COMPACT_ATOMS: atom_id res chain seq x y z
N MET A 1 0.33 -9.13 -3.35
CA MET A 1 -0.43 -9.92 -2.35
C MET A 1 0.14 -11.33 -2.14
N ASP A 2 0.68 -11.98 -3.15
CA ASP A 2 1.17 -13.37 -3.06
C ASP A 2 2.22 -13.58 -1.97
N PHE A 3 3.23 -12.71 -1.89
CA PHE A 3 4.24 -12.79 -0.80
C PHE A 3 3.60 -12.68 0.59
N VAL A 4 2.66 -11.74 0.76
CA VAL A 4 1.98 -11.50 2.05
C VAL A 4 1.18 -12.71 2.50
N GLY A 5 0.40 -13.30 1.60
CA GLY A 5 -0.39 -14.49 1.92
C GLY A 5 0.44 -15.78 2.04
N THR A 6 1.64 -15.81 1.44
CA THR A 6 2.56 -16.95 1.61
C THR A 6 3.31 -16.88 2.94
N TYR A 7 3.64 -15.67 3.41
CA TYR A 7 4.44 -15.45 4.62
C TYR A 7 3.79 -14.42 5.56
N PRO A 8 2.57 -14.66 6.02
CA PRO A 8 1.84 -13.67 6.84
C PRO A 8 2.53 -13.37 8.17
N ASP A 9 3.31 -14.30 8.69
CA ASP A 9 4.12 -14.17 9.90
C ASP A 9 5.35 -13.27 9.74
N LYS A 10 5.73 -12.90 8.51
CA LYS A 10 6.88 -12.04 8.20
C LYS A 10 6.50 -10.60 7.87
N VAL A 11 5.22 -10.29 7.78
CA VAL A 11 4.76 -8.98 7.29
C VAL A 11 3.92 -8.28 8.36
N ALA A 12 4.38 -7.16 8.88
CA ALA A 12 3.66 -6.39 9.89
C ALA A 12 2.39 -5.72 9.33
N ALA A 13 2.47 -5.16 8.12
CA ALA A 13 1.36 -4.60 7.38
C ALA A 13 1.68 -4.56 5.88
N ALA A 14 0.68 -4.51 5.03
CA ALA A 14 0.86 -4.41 3.59
C ALA A 14 -0.09 -3.41 2.95
N LEU A 15 0.43 -2.65 1.98
CA LEU A 15 -0.35 -1.79 1.10
C LEU A 15 -0.25 -2.34 -0.33
N ALA A 16 -1.35 -2.83 -0.85
CA ALA A 16 -1.42 -3.41 -2.19
C ALA A 16 -2.14 -2.45 -3.16
N MET A 17 -1.46 -2.09 -4.25
CA MET A 17 -2.00 -1.15 -5.23
C MET A 17 -2.15 -1.82 -6.59
N CYS A 18 -3.35 -1.68 -7.17
CA CYS A 18 -3.65 -2.11 -8.53
C CYS A 18 -3.18 -3.54 -8.84
N GLY A 19 -3.24 -4.45 -7.86
CA GLY A 19 -2.73 -5.81 -7.99
C GLY A 19 -3.83 -6.88 -7.95
N GLY A 20 -3.48 -8.06 -8.44
CA GLY A 20 -4.20 -9.30 -8.24
C GLY A 20 -3.52 -10.18 -7.21
N CYS A 21 -4.03 -11.40 -7.06
CA CYS A 21 -3.45 -12.45 -6.23
C CYS A 21 -3.52 -13.77 -6.99
N SER A 22 -2.40 -14.49 -7.06
CA SER A 22 -2.29 -15.79 -7.73
C SER A 22 -2.45 -16.96 -6.77
N LEU A 23 -2.56 -16.69 -5.46
CA LEU A 23 -2.77 -17.74 -4.46
C LEU A 23 -4.10 -18.46 -4.68
N ARG A 24 -4.10 -19.78 -4.52
CA ARG A 24 -5.33 -20.57 -4.53
C ARG A 24 -6.19 -20.32 -3.30
N ASP A 25 -5.52 -20.14 -2.17
CA ASP A 25 -6.13 -19.78 -0.90
C ASP A 25 -5.62 -18.39 -0.48
N VAL A 26 -6.53 -17.43 -0.39
CA VAL A 26 -6.23 -16.05 0.00
C VAL A 26 -6.48 -15.79 1.50
N GLN A 27 -6.98 -16.78 2.24
CA GLN A 27 -7.34 -16.60 3.64
C GLN A 27 -6.18 -16.13 4.53
N PRO A 28 -4.91 -16.56 4.32
CA PRO A 28 -3.79 -16.05 5.10
C PRO A 28 -3.56 -14.53 4.99
N LEU A 29 -4.10 -13.87 3.93
CA LEU A 29 -4.07 -12.41 3.84
C LEU A 29 -4.84 -11.72 4.96
N GLY A 30 -5.87 -12.37 5.52
CA GLY A 30 -6.64 -11.85 6.65
C GLY A 30 -5.89 -11.83 7.97
N GLU A 31 -4.71 -12.46 8.06
CA GLU A 31 -3.84 -12.41 9.23
C GLU A 31 -2.99 -11.14 9.29
N VAL A 32 -2.90 -10.40 8.17
CA VAL A 32 -2.05 -9.22 8.02
C VAL A 32 -2.90 -7.96 7.88
N PRO A 33 -2.62 -6.87 8.60
CA PRO A 33 -3.18 -5.56 8.30
C PRO A 33 -2.93 -5.21 6.83
N LEU A 34 -3.96 -5.35 6.00
CA LEU A 34 -3.89 -5.20 4.55
C LEU A 34 -4.75 -4.04 4.07
N TRP A 35 -4.15 -3.11 3.35
CA TRP A 35 -4.86 -2.03 2.69
C TRP A 35 -4.73 -2.18 1.17
N ILE A 36 -5.85 -2.37 0.49
CA ILE A 36 -5.92 -2.48 -0.96
C ILE A 36 -6.43 -1.17 -1.56
N ILE A 37 -5.70 -0.60 -2.51
CA ILE A 37 -6.12 0.57 -3.29
C ILE A 37 -6.11 0.21 -4.77
N HIS A 38 -7.23 0.42 -5.47
CA HIS A 38 -7.31 0.09 -6.90
C HIS A 38 -8.14 1.13 -7.66
N GLY A 39 -7.63 1.54 -8.82
CA GLY A 39 -8.33 2.45 -9.71
C GLY A 39 -9.43 1.74 -10.51
N THR A 40 -10.63 2.30 -10.55
CA THR A 40 -11.76 1.66 -11.26
C THR A 40 -11.65 1.73 -12.78
N ALA A 41 -10.80 2.62 -13.31
CA ALA A 41 -10.49 2.73 -14.74
C ALA A 41 -9.13 2.09 -15.11
N ASP A 42 -8.62 1.20 -14.25
CA ASP A 42 -7.39 0.45 -14.52
C ASP A 42 -7.58 -0.49 -15.73
N ARG A 43 -6.75 -0.25 -16.77
CA ARG A 43 -6.76 -1.04 -18.01
C ARG A 43 -5.63 -2.06 -18.07
N ALA A 44 -4.65 -1.99 -17.17
CA ALA A 44 -3.55 -2.94 -17.10
C ALA A 44 -3.91 -4.15 -16.23
N VAL A 45 -4.44 -3.89 -15.03
CA VAL A 45 -4.99 -4.92 -14.14
C VAL A 45 -6.42 -4.54 -13.78
N ASN A 46 -7.37 -5.38 -14.16
CA ASN A 46 -8.76 -5.09 -13.89
C ASN A 46 -9.04 -5.03 -12.39
N VAL A 47 -9.76 -4.03 -11.94
CA VAL A 47 -10.15 -3.87 -10.51
C VAL A 47 -10.85 -5.10 -9.94
N LYS A 48 -11.47 -5.92 -10.79
CA LYS A 48 -12.09 -7.19 -10.40
C LYS A 48 -11.10 -8.14 -9.73
N GLU A 49 -9.81 -8.06 -10.07
CA GLU A 49 -8.80 -8.95 -9.48
C GLU A 49 -8.58 -8.66 -7.98
N SER A 50 -8.52 -7.39 -7.60
CA SER A 50 -8.53 -7.02 -6.17
C SER A 50 -9.87 -7.29 -5.50
N LYS A 51 -10.98 -7.05 -6.20
CA LYS A 51 -12.33 -7.33 -5.65
C LYS A 51 -12.56 -8.79 -5.35
N LYS A 52 -12.01 -9.71 -6.14
CA LYS A 52 -12.08 -11.16 -5.85
C LYS A 52 -11.44 -11.49 -4.50
N VAL A 53 -10.29 -10.90 -4.20
CA VAL A 53 -9.60 -11.11 -2.92
C VAL A 53 -10.44 -10.59 -1.77
N VAL A 54 -10.95 -9.37 -1.88
CA VAL A 54 -11.83 -8.77 -0.87
C VAL A 54 -13.05 -9.65 -0.62
N SER A 55 -13.77 -10.03 -1.68
CA SER A 55 -14.98 -10.85 -1.56
C SER A 55 -14.70 -12.23 -0.93
N ALA A 56 -13.53 -12.83 -1.21
CA ALA A 56 -13.16 -14.12 -0.64
C ALA A 56 -12.86 -14.01 0.87
N LEU A 57 -12.25 -12.91 1.32
CA LEU A 57 -12.00 -12.66 2.74
C LEU A 57 -13.30 -12.35 3.49
N GLU A 58 -14.17 -11.52 2.91
CA GLU A 58 -15.47 -11.17 3.49
C GLU A 58 -16.40 -12.39 3.60
N ALA A 59 -16.40 -13.29 2.62
CA ALA A 59 -17.23 -14.49 2.63
C ALA A 59 -16.93 -15.44 3.81
N GLU A 60 -15.69 -15.47 4.26
CA GLU A 60 -15.23 -16.27 5.41
C GLU A 60 -15.13 -15.45 6.70
N HIS A 61 -15.65 -14.22 6.72
CA HIS A 61 -15.56 -13.29 7.87
C HIS A 61 -14.12 -13.05 8.35
N ASN A 62 -13.17 -13.09 7.43
CA ASN A 62 -11.73 -12.93 7.67
C ASN A 62 -11.20 -11.56 7.20
N ASP A 63 -12.01 -10.52 7.36
CA ASP A 63 -11.78 -9.17 6.85
C ASP A 63 -11.55 -8.12 7.94
N SER A 64 -11.39 -8.53 9.20
CA SER A 64 -11.18 -7.61 10.33
C SER A 64 -9.93 -6.73 10.17
N ARG A 65 -8.90 -7.24 9.50
CA ARG A 65 -7.64 -6.55 9.20
C ARG A 65 -7.57 -6.05 7.76
N LEU A 66 -8.70 -6.08 7.03
CA LEU A 66 -8.78 -5.62 5.66
C LEU A 66 -9.31 -4.19 5.60
N ARG A 67 -8.69 -3.39 4.74
CA ARG A 67 -9.18 -2.11 4.25
C ARG A 67 -9.03 -2.06 2.74
N TYR A 68 -10.00 -1.46 2.05
CA TYR A 68 -9.91 -1.23 0.61
C TYR A 68 -10.54 0.08 0.19
N ASP A 69 -9.95 0.69 -0.82
CA ASP A 69 -10.45 1.92 -1.44
C ASP A 69 -10.49 1.73 -2.96
N TRP A 70 -11.67 1.91 -3.54
CA TRP A 70 -11.88 1.88 -4.99
C TRP A 70 -11.90 3.31 -5.52
N TRP A 71 -10.80 3.73 -6.13
CA TRP A 71 -10.68 5.11 -6.60
C TRP A 71 -11.33 5.29 -7.97
N GLN A 72 -12.44 6.02 -7.99
CA GLN A 72 -13.28 6.21 -9.17
C GLN A 72 -12.51 6.94 -10.28
N GLY A 73 -12.51 6.36 -11.48
CA GLY A 73 -11.87 6.92 -12.66
C GLY A 73 -10.34 6.90 -12.65
N ALA A 74 -9.70 6.42 -11.58
CA ALA A 74 -8.26 6.32 -11.51
C ALA A 74 -7.75 5.17 -12.40
N ASN A 75 -6.65 5.45 -13.12
CA ASN A 75 -5.94 4.46 -13.94
C ASN A 75 -4.93 3.65 -13.10
N HIS A 76 -4.20 2.73 -13.75
CA HIS A 76 -3.21 1.87 -13.11
C HIS A 76 -2.11 2.61 -12.34
N GLY A 77 -1.61 3.72 -12.88
CA GLY A 77 -0.49 4.47 -12.29
C GLY A 77 -0.89 5.42 -11.16
N ALA A 78 -2.17 5.78 -11.05
CA ALA A 78 -2.60 6.79 -10.08
C ALA A 78 -2.40 6.36 -8.62
N PRO A 79 -2.78 5.13 -8.21
CA PRO A 79 -2.59 4.68 -6.83
C PRO A 79 -1.11 4.62 -6.39
N ALA A 80 -0.17 4.40 -7.30
CA ALA A 80 1.25 4.37 -6.96
C ALA A 80 1.77 5.71 -6.38
N ARG A 81 1.07 6.81 -6.64
CA ARG A 81 1.42 8.13 -6.09
C ARG A 81 1.28 8.23 -4.57
N VAL A 82 0.61 7.28 -3.91
CA VAL A 82 0.55 7.24 -2.43
C VAL A 82 1.94 7.14 -1.82
N PHE A 83 2.92 6.59 -2.53
CA PHE A 83 4.31 6.52 -2.06
C PHE A 83 5.02 7.87 -1.96
N TYR A 84 4.45 8.92 -2.53
CA TYR A 84 4.94 10.29 -2.33
C TYR A 84 4.36 10.96 -1.07
N LEU A 85 3.42 10.29 -0.38
CA LEU A 85 2.76 10.84 0.81
C LEU A 85 3.39 10.28 2.09
N LYS A 86 3.72 11.17 3.02
CA LYS A 86 4.20 10.79 4.36
C LYS A 86 3.21 9.87 5.09
N LYS A 87 1.91 10.11 4.91
CA LYS A 87 0.82 9.31 5.50
C LYS A 87 0.93 7.81 5.18
N THR A 88 1.39 7.45 3.99
CA THR A 88 1.60 6.05 3.58
C THR A 88 2.56 5.35 4.53
N TYR A 89 3.69 5.98 4.81
CA TYR A 89 4.71 5.44 5.70
C TYR A 89 4.25 5.48 7.17
N GLN A 90 3.55 6.53 7.57
CA GLN A 90 2.95 6.60 8.90
C GLN A 90 1.97 5.44 9.12
N TRP A 91 1.16 5.10 8.11
CA TRP A 91 0.28 3.96 8.19
C TRP A 91 1.06 2.64 8.25
N LEU A 92 2.01 2.40 7.35
CA LEU A 92 2.82 1.18 7.34
C LEU A 92 3.53 0.96 8.68
N PHE A 93 4.19 1.99 9.20
CA PHE A 93 4.97 1.91 10.45
C PHE A 93 4.14 2.04 11.73
N SER A 94 2.83 2.23 11.62
CA SER A 94 1.94 2.15 12.77
C SER A 94 1.55 0.71 13.15
N HIS A 95 2.10 -0.29 12.46
CA HIS A 95 1.88 -1.70 12.70
C HIS A 95 3.19 -2.40 13.04
N SER A 96 3.12 -3.41 13.92
CA SER A 96 4.26 -4.21 14.34
C SER A 96 3.91 -5.70 14.36
N LEU A 97 4.88 -6.55 14.08
CA LEU A 97 4.75 -8.00 14.29
C LEU A 97 4.66 -8.37 15.78
N LEU A 98 5.05 -7.44 16.67
CA LEU A 98 4.97 -7.63 18.12
C LEU A 98 3.62 -7.25 18.70
N ASP A 99 2.73 -6.62 17.89
CA ASP A 99 1.39 -6.28 18.35
C ASP A 99 0.59 -7.59 18.54
N GLU A 100 0.03 -7.74 19.73
CA GLU A 100 -0.96 -8.76 20.02
C GLU A 100 -2.12 -8.58 19.04
N ASP A 101 -2.82 -9.42 18.54
CA ASP A 101 -3.96 -9.29 17.61
C ASP A 101 -3.72 -8.52 16.29
N ARG A 102 -2.56 -7.89 16.09
CA ARG A 102 -2.19 -7.17 14.87
C ARG A 102 -3.33 -6.28 14.32
N PRO A 103 -3.80 -5.28 15.07
CA PRO A 103 -4.98 -4.50 14.71
C PRO A 103 -4.72 -3.62 13.49
N LEU A 104 -5.71 -3.50 12.62
CA LEU A 104 -5.66 -2.58 11.48
C LEU A 104 -5.81 -1.13 11.94
N ASN A 105 -4.83 -0.27 11.62
CA ASN A 105 -4.95 1.17 11.83
C ASN A 105 -5.93 1.77 10.81
N ARG A 106 -7.06 2.30 11.31
CA ARG A 106 -8.09 2.97 10.50
C ARG A 106 -8.08 4.49 10.65
N SER A 107 -7.19 5.05 11.48
CA SER A 107 -7.16 6.49 11.76
C SER A 107 -6.46 7.31 10.66
N ILE A 108 -5.53 6.70 9.93
CA ILE A 108 -4.81 7.35 8.84
C ILE A 108 -5.55 7.11 7.54
N THR A 109 -5.98 8.18 6.88
CA THR A 109 -6.68 8.14 5.60
C THR A 109 -5.86 8.82 4.50
N ILE A 110 -5.98 8.33 3.28
CA ILE A 110 -5.41 8.94 2.08
C ILE A 110 -6.54 9.18 1.10
N GLU A 111 -6.77 10.43 0.74
CA GLU A 111 -7.78 10.80 -0.23
C GLU A 111 -7.18 10.89 -1.63
N GLN A 112 -7.94 10.46 -2.63
CA GLN A 112 -7.49 10.54 -4.03
C GLN A 112 -7.08 11.97 -4.45
N SER A 113 -7.71 12.98 -3.86
CA SER A 113 -7.41 14.39 -4.10
C SER A 113 -6.00 14.81 -3.67
N GLU A 114 -5.43 14.16 -2.64
CA GLU A 114 -4.09 14.45 -2.12
C GLU A 114 -2.99 14.06 -3.12
N LEU A 115 -3.30 13.18 -4.08
CA LEU A 115 -2.30 12.69 -5.04
C LEU A 115 -1.94 13.72 -6.12
N ARG A 116 -2.76 14.75 -6.32
CA ARG A 116 -2.57 15.71 -7.41
C ARG A 116 -1.19 16.36 -7.38
N ASN A 117 -0.74 16.78 -6.20
CA ASN A 117 0.52 17.48 -6.00
C ASN A 117 1.54 16.64 -5.21
N ALA A 118 1.24 15.39 -4.89
CA ALA A 118 2.02 14.56 -3.97
C ALA A 118 3.52 14.52 -4.33
N TYR A 119 3.86 14.31 -5.61
CA TYR A 119 5.24 14.30 -6.07
C TYR A 119 5.90 15.67 -5.93
N THR A 120 5.23 16.74 -6.36
CA THR A 120 5.75 18.12 -6.30
C THR A 120 5.99 18.53 -4.85
N ASP A 121 5.08 18.21 -3.96
CA ASP A 121 5.19 18.53 -2.54
C ASP A 121 6.30 17.71 -1.87
N MET A 122 6.46 16.44 -2.23
CA MET A 122 7.58 15.63 -1.79
C MET A 122 8.92 16.26 -2.22
N MET A 123 9.05 16.64 -3.49
CA MET A 123 10.27 17.22 -4.01
C MET A 123 10.63 18.58 -3.39
N LYS A 124 9.65 19.40 -3.07
CA LYS A 124 9.88 20.67 -2.35
C LYS A 124 10.45 20.47 -0.95
N ASN A 125 10.05 19.37 -0.30
CA ASN A 125 10.43 19.06 1.08
C ASN A 125 11.59 18.05 1.16
N ALA A 126 12.11 17.59 0.02
CA ALA A 126 13.27 16.70 0.00
C ALA A 126 14.51 17.43 0.54
N PRO A 127 15.32 16.78 1.39
CA PRO A 127 16.61 17.35 1.77
C PRO A 127 17.45 17.58 0.50
N LYS A 128 18.05 18.75 0.41
CA LYS A 128 18.99 19.02 -0.68
C LYS A 128 20.17 18.05 -0.54
N PRO A 129 20.65 17.44 -1.64
CA PRO A 129 21.84 16.62 -1.57
C PRO A 129 22.97 17.48 -1.00
N GLU A 130 23.64 16.96 0.03
CA GLU A 130 24.89 17.55 0.51
C GLU A 130 25.87 17.50 -0.67
N VAL A 131 26.38 18.66 -1.06
CA VAL A 131 27.50 18.74 -1.99
C VAL A 131 28.70 18.23 -1.19
N ILE A 132 29.08 17.00 -1.37
CA ILE A 132 30.38 16.53 -0.91
C ILE A 132 31.39 17.22 -1.83
N ASP A 133 32.01 18.29 -1.34
CA ASP A 133 33.15 18.88 -2.02
C ASP A 133 34.21 17.77 -2.10
N GLY A 134 34.34 17.19 -3.28
CA GLY A 134 35.39 16.21 -3.56
C GLY A 134 36.72 16.92 -3.38
N GLU A 135 37.53 16.43 -2.46
CA GLU A 135 38.95 16.72 -2.49
C GLU A 135 39.41 16.26 -3.89
N GLU A 136 39.81 17.19 -4.73
CA GLU A 136 40.58 16.90 -5.94
C GLU A 136 41.86 16.20 -5.46
N GLU A 137 41.87 14.86 -5.53
CA GLU A 137 43.13 14.14 -5.45
C GLU A 137 43.91 14.46 -6.75
N ASP A 138 44.84 15.37 -6.66
CA ASP A 138 45.87 15.60 -7.67
C ASP A 138 46.64 14.29 -7.88
N PHE A 139 46.45 13.67 -9.03
CA PHE A 139 47.30 12.62 -9.56
C PHE A 139 48.32 13.19 -10.55
#